data_2a7558f05b476fc0fa90d2a1146c0fea
#
_entry.id   2a7558f05b476fc0fa90d2a1146c0fea
#
_cell.length_a   1.000
_cell.length_b   1.000
_cell.length_c   1.000
_cell.angle_alpha   90.00
_cell.angle_beta   90.00
_cell.angle_gamma   90.00
#
_symmetry.space_group_name_H-M   'P 1'
#
loop_
_entity.id
_entity.type
_entity.pdbx_description
1 polymer ?
#
loop_
_entity_poly.entity_id
_entity_poly.type
_entity_poly.pdbx_seq_one_letter_code
_entity_poly.pdbx_strand_id
1 'polypeptide(L)'
;MRSPAFYPNAPASVEVVESHISWVFLAGDRAFKLRKPVVFPFLDYGTPERRREMCEEEVRLGRRLAPDLYLGVRPLMRDNGDWRLGVAGEPGEEHVVEMRRFDESRTLAALVDRGEANAALMRSVARHVAAFHRTAEPAPPGSFDAGAVTATVSENFGTLLPYAEAVGPSELAAAHRFAVAFLHARHEQIEDRATRGFVRDCHGDLRAEHVILEGDSVEVYDSLEFDAALRRIDVSADLAFLVMDLVAAGAEELAAALISEYESAGGDHGGRSLLFFYAAYRAWVRAKVACLRAGELPPGERTHPLAEARQFAELARRLAWRARGGPVIVICGASATGKTKLGEHVVSISGLPYLNSDVVRKQLAGLAPEQRAPESAYSEDMSLQTYRELGARAAAVPAGALVDATFRRRAHRAAFAEALEGEALFVECLAPAAVVAERAARRQLDPDRVSDATVELAARQRAEFEPLDEVAPDAHFPLRTDRTLDEQLAELEGWLDGRLVSGGDGSLRP
;
A
#
# COMPACT_ATOMS: atom_id res chain seq x y z
N MET A 1 -0.42 -12.99 -38.99
CA MET A 1 0.68 -12.72 -38.06
C MET A 1 1.22 -13.97 -37.32
N ARG A 2 0.52 -15.10 -37.25
CA ARG A 2 1.04 -16.33 -36.62
C ARG A 2 2.12 -17.07 -37.44
N SER A 3 2.25 -16.76 -38.74
CA SER A 3 3.23 -17.40 -39.62
C SER A 3 4.58 -16.68 -39.59
N PRO A 4 5.72 -17.38 -39.43
CA PRO A 4 7.04 -16.79 -39.56
C PRO A 4 7.28 -16.02 -40.85
N ALA A 5 6.72 -16.50 -41.96
CA ALA A 5 6.84 -15.87 -43.27
C ALA A 5 6.15 -14.50 -43.38
N PHE A 6 5.33 -14.14 -42.40
CA PHE A 6 4.70 -12.80 -42.31
C PHE A 6 5.71 -11.70 -42.03
N TYR A 7 6.83 -11.99 -41.38
CA TYR A 7 7.83 -11.06 -40.94
C TYR A 7 9.03 -10.96 -41.87
N PRO A 8 9.62 -9.77 -42.06
CA PRO A 8 10.73 -9.60 -43.02
C PRO A 8 11.92 -10.54 -42.79
N ASN A 9 12.21 -10.86 -41.52
CA ASN A 9 13.36 -11.69 -41.12
C ASN A 9 12.98 -13.18 -40.95
N ALA A 10 11.76 -13.61 -41.30
CA ALA A 10 11.24 -14.97 -41.19
C ALA A 10 11.79 -15.71 -39.94
N PRO A 11 11.42 -15.32 -38.73
CA PRO A 11 11.96 -15.92 -37.49
C PRO A 11 11.64 -17.41 -37.42
N ALA A 12 12.39 -18.20 -36.65
CA ALA A 12 12.18 -19.64 -36.53
C ALA A 12 10.77 -20.01 -36.01
N SER A 13 10.21 -19.16 -35.16
CA SER A 13 8.86 -19.34 -34.59
C SER A 13 8.25 -17.98 -34.23
N VAL A 14 6.93 -17.97 -34.06
CA VAL A 14 6.17 -16.84 -33.53
C VAL A 14 5.37 -17.33 -32.32
N GLU A 15 5.63 -16.74 -31.19
CA GLU A 15 4.84 -16.93 -29.97
C GLU A 15 3.75 -15.86 -29.89
N VAL A 16 2.58 -16.18 -29.35
CA VAL A 16 1.46 -15.24 -29.24
C VAL A 16 1.01 -15.17 -27.79
N VAL A 17 1.14 -13.99 -27.21
CA VAL A 17 0.59 -13.67 -25.89
C VAL A 17 -0.70 -12.89 -26.11
N GLU A 18 -1.76 -13.31 -25.43
CA GLU A 18 -3.10 -12.72 -25.59
C GLU A 18 -3.58 -12.10 -24.26
N SER A 19 -4.02 -10.85 -24.34
CA SER A 19 -4.70 -10.14 -23.26
C SER A 19 -6.17 -9.86 -23.63
N HIS A 20 -6.94 -9.25 -22.74
CA HIS A 20 -8.33 -8.84 -23.02
C HIS A 20 -8.42 -7.83 -24.17
N ILE A 21 -7.42 -6.96 -24.35
CA ILE A 21 -7.46 -5.82 -25.28
C ILE A 21 -6.44 -5.92 -26.42
N SER A 22 -5.53 -6.90 -26.42
CA SER A 22 -4.48 -7.00 -27.42
C SER A 22 -3.98 -8.42 -27.65
N TRP A 23 -3.34 -8.63 -28.80
CA TRP A 23 -2.44 -9.75 -29.07
C TRP A 23 -1.02 -9.22 -29.22
N VAL A 24 -0.05 -9.86 -28.61
CA VAL A 24 1.37 -9.58 -28.78
C VAL A 24 2.03 -10.76 -29.49
N PHE A 25 2.58 -10.51 -30.67
CA PHE A 25 3.28 -11.50 -31.49
C PHE A 25 4.79 -11.33 -31.27
N LEU A 26 5.41 -12.32 -30.65
CA LEU A 26 6.86 -12.35 -30.40
C LEU A 26 7.55 -13.07 -31.56
N ALA A 27 8.26 -12.32 -32.39
CA ALA A 27 8.83 -12.78 -33.65
C ALA A 27 10.34 -12.45 -33.72
N GLY A 28 11.17 -13.41 -33.33
CA GLY A 28 12.62 -13.20 -33.22
C GLY A 28 12.96 -12.20 -32.09
N ASP A 29 13.68 -11.13 -32.46
CA ASP A 29 14.08 -10.02 -31.58
C ASP A 29 13.02 -8.89 -31.49
N ARG A 30 11.84 -9.09 -32.08
CA ARG A 30 10.75 -8.11 -32.13
C ARG A 30 9.48 -8.60 -31.47
N ALA A 31 8.72 -7.65 -30.94
CA ALA A 31 7.35 -7.82 -30.47
C ALA A 31 6.41 -6.89 -31.25
N PHE A 32 5.24 -7.40 -31.64
CA PHE A 32 4.23 -6.64 -32.38
C PHE A 32 2.91 -6.71 -31.62
N LYS A 33 2.48 -5.60 -31.02
CA LYS A 33 1.23 -5.49 -30.25
C LYS A 33 0.11 -5.03 -31.18
N LEU A 34 -0.89 -5.90 -31.40
CA LEU A 34 -2.10 -5.63 -32.17
C LEU A 34 -3.29 -5.48 -31.22
N ARG A 35 -3.99 -4.36 -31.29
CA ARG A 35 -5.19 -4.11 -30.49
C ARG A 35 -6.39 -4.90 -31.01
N LYS A 36 -7.20 -5.41 -30.06
CA LYS A 36 -8.50 -6.03 -30.37
C LYS A 36 -9.56 -4.97 -30.62
N PRO A 37 -10.54 -5.21 -31.52
CA PRO A 37 -11.66 -4.31 -31.77
C PRO A 37 -12.71 -4.43 -30.64
N VAL A 38 -12.37 -3.98 -29.45
CA VAL A 38 -13.24 -4.04 -28.26
C VAL A 38 -13.62 -2.65 -27.78
N VAL A 39 -14.79 -2.55 -27.14
CA VAL A 39 -15.28 -1.33 -26.53
C VAL A 39 -15.69 -1.64 -25.09
N PHE A 40 -15.06 -0.96 -24.14
CA PHE A 40 -15.37 -0.99 -22.72
C PHE A 40 -15.78 0.42 -22.26
N PRO A 41 -16.41 0.61 -21.12
CA PRO A 41 -16.80 1.94 -20.63
C PRO A 41 -15.65 2.96 -20.53
N PHE A 42 -14.41 2.47 -20.35
CA PHE A 42 -13.18 3.26 -20.20
C PHE A 42 -12.25 3.18 -21.41
N LEU A 43 -12.58 2.39 -22.43
CA LEU A 43 -11.69 2.10 -23.56
C LEU A 43 -12.49 1.85 -24.84
N ASP A 44 -12.16 2.56 -25.91
CA ASP A 44 -12.80 2.35 -27.21
C ASP A 44 -11.78 2.09 -28.32
N TYR A 45 -11.63 0.83 -28.70
CA TYR A 45 -10.85 0.34 -29.84
C TYR A 45 -11.75 -0.12 -30.99
N GLY A 46 -13.00 0.35 -31.08
CA GLY A 46 -14.02 -0.12 -32.01
C GLY A 46 -13.67 0.10 -33.48
N THR A 47 -12.94 1.19 -33.82
CA THR A 47 -12.59 1.50 -35.21
C THR A 47 -11.08 1.39 -35.48
N PRO A 48 -10.64 1.10 -36.72
CA PRO A 48 -9.22 1.07 -37.09
C PRO A 48 -8.51 2.40 -36.83
N GLU A 49 -9.17 3.54 -37.04
CA GLU A 49 -8.63 4.86 -36.82
C GLU A 49 -8.29 5.08 -35.35
N ARG A 50 -9.21 4.72 -34.44
CA ARG A 50 -8.97 4.81 -32.98
C ARG A 50 -7.83 3.89 -32.55
N ARG A 51 -7.78 2.65 -33.08
CA ARG A 51 -6.66 1.73 -32.79
C ARG A 51 -5.32 2.29 -33.26
N ARG A 52 -5.29 2.97 -34.41
CA ARG A 52 -4.10 3.65 -34.91
C ARG A 52 -3.68 4.79 -33.98
N GLU A 53 -4.61 5.69 -33.63
CA GLU A 53 -4.35 6.79 -32.71
C GLU A 53 -3.78 6.28 -31.38
N MET A 54 -4.32 5.18 -30.84
CA MET A 54 -3.81 4.57 -29.63
C MET A 54 -2.45 3.90 -29.79
N CYS A 55 -2.14 3.33 -30.97
CA CYS A 55 -0.78 2.86 -31.26
C CYS A 55 0.23 4.00 -31.27
N GLU A 56 -0.12 5.12 -31.91
CA GLU A 56 0.72 6.30 -31.97
C GLU A 56 0.92 6.90 -30.58
N GLU A 57 -0.13 6.98 -29.77
CA GLU A 57 -0.08 7.47 -28.39
C GLU A 57 0.75 6.55 -27.49
N GLU A 58 0.59 5.21 -27.57
CA GLU A 58 1.43 4.26 -26.82
C GLU A 58 2.91 4.44 -27.14
N VAL A 59 3.27 4.58 -28.42
CA VAL A 59 4.68 4.82 -28.81
C VAL A 59 5.17 6.17 -28.29
N ARG A 60 4.35 7.22 -28.36
CA ARG A 60 4.69 8.54 -27.84
C ARG A 60 4.98 8.51 -26.34
N LEU A 61 4.08 7.86 -25.57
CA LEU A 61 4.18 7.75 -24.12
C LEU A 61 5.33 6.82 -23.70
N GLY A 62 5.43 5.66 -24.34
CA GLY A 62 6.44 4.66 -23.99
C GLY A 62 7.87 5.16 -24.21
N ARG A 63 8.11 5.95 -25.27
CA ARG A 63 9.42 6.54 -25.55
C ARG A 63 9.91 7.50 -24.48
N ARG A 64 9.05 7.99 -23.60
CA ARG A 64 9.45 8.86 -22.47
C ARG A 64 10.31 8.12 -21.44
N LEU A 65 10.05 6.81 -21.27
CA LEU A 65 10.68 5.98 -20.24
C LEU A 65 11.42 4.76 -20.82
N ALA A 66 11.17 4.41 -22.09
CA ALA A 66 11.78 3.28 -22.78
C ALA A 66 12.02 3.63 -24.29
N PRO A 67 12.88 4.62 -24.60
CA PRO A 67 13.06 5.11 -25.97
C PRO A 67 13.58 4.03 -26.91
N ASP A 68 14.41 3.10 -26.43
CA ASP A 68 15.01 2.05 -27.23
C ASP A 68 14.11 0.80 -27.34
N LEU A 69 13.05 0.71 -26.53
CA LEU A 69 12.08 -0.37 -26.60
C LEU A 69 11.04 -0.14 -27.69
N TYR A 70 10.48 1.08 -27.79
CA TYR A 70 9.39 1.41 -28.71
C TYR A 70 9.94 1.87 -30.07
N LEU A 71 9.94 0.98 -31.06
CA LEU A 71 10.50 1.23 -32.37
C LEU A 71 9.58 2.09 -33.24
N GLY A 72 8.25 1.87 -33.15
CA GLY A 72 7.27 2.67 -33.85
C GLY A 72 5.97 1.98 -34.12
N VAL A 73 5.16 2.61 -34.99
CA VAL A 73 3.90 2.04 -35.47
C VAL A 73 4.10 1.52 -36.89
N ARG A 74 3.63 0.28 -37.14
CA ARG A 74 3.66 -0.35 -38.46
C ARG A 74 2.23 -0.60 -38.95
N PRO A 75 1.92 -0.23 -40.20
CA PRO A 75 0.63 -0.54 -40.80
C PRO A 75 0.54 -2.03 -41.18
N LEU A 76 -0.66 -2.57 -41.09
CA LEU A 76 -1.04 -3.85 -41.68
C LEU A 76 -1.88 -3.58 -42.93
N MET A 77 -1.50 -4.17 -44.04
CA MET A 77 -2.09 -3.94 -45.35
C MET A 77 -2.48 -5.26 -45.98
N ARG A 78 -3.44 -5.22 -46.90
CA ARG A 78 -3.76 -6.40 -47.75
C ARG A 78 -3.05 -6.27 -49.06
N ASP A 79 -2.41 -7.35 -49.48
CA ASP A 79 -1.85 -7.55 -50.79
C ASP A 79 -2.38 -8.86 -51.38
N ASN A 80 -3.12 -8.76 -52.49
CA ASN A 80 -3.78 -9.95 -53.13
C ASN A 80 -4.65 -10.79 -52.20
N GLY A 81 -5.24 -10.17 -51.16
CA GLY A 81 -6.10 -10.85 -50.17
C GLY A 81 -5.36 -11.29 -48.90
N ASP A 82 -4.05 -11.34 -48.89
CA ASP A 82 -3.23 -11.71 -47.76
C ASP A 82 -2.76 -10.45 -46.96
N TRP A 83 -2.65 -10.61 -45.65
CA TRP A 83 -2.10 -9.56 -44.80
C TRP A 83 -0.57 -9.50 -44.90
N ARG A 84 -0.03 -8.29 -45.01
CA ARG A 84 1.41 -8.03 -44.90
C ARG A 84 1.71 -6.88 -43.92
N LEU A 85 2.91 -6.89 -43.34
CA LEU A 85 3.44 -5.80 -42.55
C LEU A 85 4.00 -4.72 -43.50
N GLY A 86 3.45 -3.51 -43.45
CA GLY A 86 3.91 -2.36 -44.24
C GLY A 86 5.11 -1.65 -43.60
N VAL A 87 5.61 -0.61 -44.26
CA VAL A 87 6.66 0.26 -43.74
C VAL A 87 6.02 1.43 -42.96
N ALA A 88 6.71 1.93 -41.95
CA ALA A 88 6.23 3.07 -41.17
C ALA A 88 5.87 4.27 -42.09
N GLY A 89 4.68 4.84 -41.91
CA GLY A 89 4.14 5.94 -42.70
C GLY A 89 3.34 5.54 -43.96
N GLU A 90 3.31 4.25 -44.34
CA GLU A 90 2.37 3.76 -45.35
C GLU A 90 0.93 3.76 -44.81
N PRO A 91 -0.09 3.95 -45.69
CA PRO A 91 -1.48 3.76 -45.27
C PRO A 91 -1.74 2.29 -44.97
N GLY A 92 -2.48 2.01 -43.89
CA GLY A 92 -2.84 0.64 -43.49
C GLY A 92 -4.30 0.50 -43.13
N GLU A 93 -4.84 -0.73 -43.24
CA GLU A 93 -6.17 -1.06 -42.79
C GLU A 93 -6.19 -1.29 -41.27
N GLU A 94 -5.06 -1.73 -40.69
CA GLU A 94 -4.81 -1.90 -39.27
C GLU A 94 -3.39 -1.44 -38.92
N HIS A 95 -3.11 -1.33 -37.59
CA HIS A 95 -1.82 -0.87 -37.09
C HIS A 95 -1.36 -1.69 -35.90
N VAL A 96 -0.04 -1.88 -35.81
CA VAL A 96 0.62 -2.54 -34.67
C VAL A 96 1.72 -1.68 -34.10
N VAL A 97 1.93 -1.76 -32.81
CA VAL A 97 3.13 -1.21 -32.15
C VAL A 97 4.25 -2.22 -32.35
N GLU A 98 5.35 -1.79 -32.96
CA GLU A 98 6.60 -2.56 -33.06
C GLU A 98 7.52 -2.20 -31.93
N MET A 99 7.98 -3.20 -31.18
CA MET A 99 8.88 -3.05 -30.05
C MET A 99 10.07 -4.00 -30.18
N ARG A 100 11.16 -3.69 -29.49
CA ARG A 100 12.23 -4.65 -29.22
C ARG A 100 11.67 -5.73 -28.28
N ARG A 101 11.95 -6.99 -28.57
CA ARG A 101 11.66 -8.07 -27.61
C ARG A 101 12.66 -7.98 -26.46
N PHE A 102 12.20 -8.11 -25.23
CA PHE A 102 13.01 -8.18 -24.02
C PHE A 102 12.80 -9.52 -23.31
N ASP A 103 13.67 -9.86 -22.40
CA ASP A 103 13.56 -11.01 -21.53
C ASP A 103 12.67 -10.69 -20.33
N GLU A 104 11.48 -11.29 -20.26
CA GLU A 104 10.52 -11.10 -19.15
C GLU A 104 11.10 -11.47 -17.79
N SER A 105 12.12 -12.36 -17.75
CA SER A 105 12.83 -12.68 -16.51
C SER A 105 13.63 -11.50 -15.96
N ARG A 106 13.82 -10.42 -16.74
CA ARG A 106 14.51 -9.18 -16.36
C ARG A 106 13.56 -8.11 -15.88
N THR A 107 12.26 -8.37 -15.75
CA THR A 107 11.35 -7.43 -15.08
C THR A 107 11.66 -7.36 -13.59
N LEU A 108 11.40 -6.20 -12.98
CA LEU A 108 11.59 -6.02 -11.54
C LEU A 108 10.77 -7.01 -10.73
N ALA A 109 9.52 -7.29 -11.16
CA ALA A 109 8.68 -8.31 -10.52
C ALA A 109 9.37 -9.68 -10.51
N ALA A 110 9.86 -10.14 -11.67
CA ALA A 110 10.56 -11.42 -11.77
C ALA A 110 11.86 -11.47 -10.96
N LEU A 111 12.59 -10.34 -10.87
CA LEU A 111 13.80 -10.24 -10.03
C LEU A 111 13.48 -10.27 -8.53
N VAL A 112 12.39 -9.64 -8.11
CA VAL A 112 11.89 -9.69 -6.73
C VAL A 112 11.48 -11.11 -6.35
N ASP A 113 10.71 -11.78 -7.20
CA ASP A 113 10.22 -13.16 -6.96
C ASP A 113 11.37 -14.15 -6.81
N ARG A 114 12.50 -13.94 -7.51
CA ARG A 114 13.69 -14.79 -7.40
C ARG A 114 14.66 -14.35 -6.30
N GLY A 115 14.38 -13.26 -5.57
CA GLY A 115 15.28 -12.70 -4.56
C GLY A 115 16.57 -12.10 -5.14
N GLU A 116 16.57 -11.73 -6.42
CA GLU A 116 17.72 -11.12 -7.13
C GLU A 116 17.69 -9.59 -7.10
N ALA A 117 16.55 -8.99 -6.75
CA ALA A 117 16.44 -7.55 -6.59
C ALA A 117 17.19 -7.07 -5.33
N ASN A 118 17.82 -5.90 -5.41
CA ASN A 118 18.62 -5.34 -4.32
C ASN A 118 18.55 -3.79 -4.29
N ALA A 119 19.13 -3.18 -3.26
CA ALA A 119 19.12 -1.72 -3.09
C ALA A 119 19.81 -0.96 -4.24
N ALA A 120 20.82 -1.56 -4.90
CA ALA A 120 21.49 -0.90 -6.04
C ALA A 120 20.53 -0.79 -7.24
N LEU A 121 19.76 -1.85 -7.52
CA LEU A 121 18.72 -1.81 -8.56
C LEU A 121 17.63 -0.80 -8.19
N MET A 122 17.20 -0.73 -6.93
CA MET A 122 16.22 0.28 -6.48
C MET A 122 16.73 1.69 -6.67
N ARG A 123 18.02 1.94 -6.47
CA ARG A 123 18.64 3.25 -6.76
C ARG A 123 18.54 3.62 -8.23
N SER A 124 18.81 2.69 -9.13
CA SER A 124 18.70 2.92 -10.58
C SER A 124 17.26 3.21 -10.99
N VAL A 125 16.30 2.41 -10.52
CA VAL A 125 14.87 2.62 -10.75
C VAL A 125 14.41 3.98 -10.21
N ALA A 126 14.75 4.30 -8.96
CA ALA A 126 14.38 5.55 -8.31
C ALA A 126 14.87 6.78 -9.08
N ARG A 127 16.13 6.76 -9.53
CA ARG A 127 16.72 7.85 -10.34
C ARG A 127 16.01 8.01 -11.67
N HIS A 128 15.71 6.90 -12.36
CA HIS A 128 15.01 6.91 -13.63
C HIS A 128 13.60 7.50 -13.48
N VAL A 129 12.83 7.04 -12.50
CA VAL A 129 11.47 7.53 -12.22
C VAL A 129 11.48 8.99 -11.76
N ALA A 130 12.40 9.38 -10.86
CA ALA A 130 12.52 10.77 -10.42
C ALA A 130 12.89 11.72 -11.57
N ALA A 131 13.78 11.31 -12.46
CA ALA A 131 14.12 12.08 -13.66
C ALA A 131 12.91 12.25 -14.58
N PHE A 132 12.16 11.18 -14.82
CA PHE A 132 10.92 11.23 -15.59
C PHE A 132 9.89 12.16 -14.95
N HIS A 133 9.60 12.02 -13.66
CA HIS A 133 8.63 12.87 -12.98
C HIS A 133 8.99 14.36 -13.04
N ARG A 134 10.29 14.73 -12.99
CA ARG A 134 10.72 16.12 -13.13
C ARG A 134 10.50 16.69 -14.53
N THR A 135 10.58 15.85 -15.56
CA THR A 135 10.50 16.27 -16.98
C THR A 135 9.13 16.01 -17.61
N ALA A 136 8.28 15.19 -16.98
CA ALA A 136 6.92 14.94 -17.43
C ALA A 136 6.12 16.24 -17.52
N GLU A 137 5.25 16.35 -18.52
CA GLU A 137 4.43 17.54 -18.78
C GLU A 137 3.51 17.82 -17.58
N PRO A 138 3.50 19.03 -17.02
CA PRO A 138 2.54 19.40 -15.98
C PRO A 138 1.11 19.28 -16.50
N ALA A 139 0.19 18.85 -15.65
CA ALA A 139 -1.23 18.85 -16.00
C ALA A 139 -1.72 20.28 -16.31
N PRO A 140 -2.63 20.45 -17.27
CA PRO A 140 -3.17 21.77 -17.57
C PRO A 140 -3.78 22.42 -16.31
N PRO A 141 -3.62 23.74 -16.12
CA PRO A 141 -4.23 24.43 -15.00
C PRO A 141 -5.75 24.18 -14.91
N GLY A 142 -6.25 23.83 -13.73
CA GLY A 142 -7.66 23.54 -13.49
C GLY A 142 -8.15 22.17 -13.98
N SER A 143 -7.27 21.33 -14.53
CA SER A 143 -7.63 19.95 -14.92
C SER A 143 -7.58 18.93 -13.78
N PHE A 144 -7.16 19.35 -12.59
CA PHE A 144 -7.03 18.52 -11.39
C PHE A 144 -7.40 19.36 -10.17
N ASP A 145 -8.19 18.79 -9.30
CA ASP A 145 -8.52 19.32 -7.97
C ASP A 145 -8.75 18.17 -6.99
N ALA A 146 -8.69 18.47 -5.70
CA ALA A 146 -8.88 17.48 -4.63
C ALA A 146 -10.29 16.87 -4.63
N GLY A 147 -11.28 17.60 -5.13
CA GLY A 147 -12.66 17.12 -5.29
C GLY A 147 -12.75 16.02 -6.35
N ALA A 148 -12.06 16.20 -7.48
CA ALA A 148 -11.97 15.17 -8.53
C ALA A 148 -11.28 13.89 -8.02
N VAL A 149 -10.22 14.02 -7.21
CA VAL A 149 -9.58 12.86 -6.56
C VAL A 149 -10.58 12.13 -5.66
N THR A 150 -11.34 12.88 -4.84
CA THR A 150 -12.34 12.31 -3.94
C THR A 150 -13.45 11.59 -4.71
N ALA A 151 -13.91 12.16 -5.82
CA ALA A 151 -14.91 11.53 -6.69
C ALA A 151 -14.40 10.22 -7.30
N THR A 152 -13.19 10.24 -7.87
CA THR A 152 -12.54 9.04 -8.45
C THR A 152 -12.36 7.93 -7.42
N VAL A 153 -11.92 8.27 -6.21
CA VAL A 153 -11.77 7.31 -5.10
C VAL A 153 -13.13 6.73 -4.72
N SER A 154 -14.16 7.56 -4.57
CA SER A 154 -15.51 7.12 -4.20
C SER A 154 -16.16 6.24 -5.28
N GLU A 155 -15.96 6.55 -6.56
CA GLU A 155 -16.41 5.72 -7.68
C GLU A 155 -15.74 4.32 -7.65
N ASN A 156 -14.44 4.27 -7.35
CA ASN A 156 -13.73 3.02 -7.22
C ASN A 156 -14.35 2.11 -6.14
N PHE A 157 -14.69 2.68 -4.97
CA PHE A 157 -15.39 1.94 -3.91
C PHE A 157 -16.82 1.56 -4.30
N GLY A 158 -17.54 2.44 -5.01
CA GLY A 158 -18.85 2.14 -5.56
C GLY A 158 -18.88 0.94 -6.49
N THR A 159 -17.86 0.81 -7.35
CA THR A 159 -17.70 -0.35 -8.25
C THR A 159 -17.44 -1.67 -7.49
N LEU A 160 -16.88 -1.61 -6.28
CA LEU A 160 -16.61 -2.78 -5.44
C LEU A 160 -17.83 -3.25 -4.62
N LEU A 161 -18.89 -2.44 -4.47
CA LEU A 161 -20.05 -2.81 -3.66
C LEU A 161 -20.68 -4.16 -4.03
N PRO A 162 -20.85 -4.53 -5.33
CA PRO A 162 -21.36 -5.84 -5.72
C PRO A 162 -20.47 -7.02 -5.29
N TYR A 163 -19.21 -6.75 -4.98
CA TYR A 163 -18.19 -7.73 -4.58
C TYR A 163 -17.82 -7.64 -3.09
N ALA A 164 -18.60 -6.93 -2.28
CA ALA A 164 -18.30 -6.69 -0.86
C ALA A 164 -18.04 -7.98 -0.08
N GLU A 165 -18.80 -9.05 -0.33
CA GLU A 165 -18.60 -10.35 0.32
C GLU A 165 -17.23 -10.98 0.01
N ALA A 166 -16.65 -10.69 -1.14
CA ALA A 166 -15.33 -11.22 -1.52
C ALA A 166 -14.19 -10.48 -0.82
N VAL A 167 -14.29 -9.16 -0.68
CA VAL A 167 -13.24 -8.31 -0.11
C VAL A 167 -13.42 -8.01 1.38
N GLY A 168 -14.56 -8.40 1.97
CA GLY A 168 -14.97 -8.10 3.34
C GLY A 168 -15.84 -6.83 3.41
N PRO A 169 -17.15 -6.95 3.76
CA PRO A 169 -18.05 -5.80 3.78
C PRO A 169 -17.64 -4.72 4.78
N SER A 170 -17.15 -5.12 5.96
CA SER A 170 -16.66 -4.22 7.01
C SER A 170 -15.36 -3.53 6.62
N GLU A 171 -14.46 -4.27 5.98
CA GLU A 171 -13.19 -3.78 5.46
C GLU A 171 -13.40 -2.75 4.35
N LEU A 172 -14.30 -3.03 3.41
CA LEU A 172 -14.64 -2.10 2.33
C LEU A 172 -15.24 -0.80 2.88
N ALA A 173 -16.17 -0.89 3.84
CA ALA A 173 -16.76 0.28 4.46
C ALA A 173 -15.75 1.09 5.29
N ALA A 174 -14.86 0.44 6.03
CA ALA A 174 -13.80 1.10 6.80
C ALA A 174 -12.80 1.80 5.88
N ALA A 175 -12.39 1.15 4.80
CA ALA A 175 -11.47 1.72 3.81
C ALA A 175 -12.05 2.96 3.12
N HIS A 176 -13.33 2.93 2.76
CA HIS A 176 -13.99 4.10 2.17
C HIS A 176 -14.07 5.27 3.17
N ARG A 177 -14.46 5.01 4.44
CA ARG A 177 -14.45 6.05 5.49
C ARG A 177 -13.07 6.65 5.69
N PHE A 178 -12.04 5.80 5.81
CA PHE A 178 -10.65 6.25 5.91
C PHE A 178 -10.25 7.14 4.71
N ALA A 179 -10.54 6.70 3.49
CA ALA A 179 -10.16 7.44 2.29
C ALA A 179 -10.81 8.83 2.24
N VAL A 180 -12.10 8.93 2.57
CA VAL A 180 -12.81 10.21 2.64
C VAL A 180 -12.26 11.11 3.74
N ALA A 181 -12.01 10.57 4.95
CA ALA A 181 -11.43 11.31 6.05
C ALA A 181 -10.02 11.83 5.72
N PHE A 182 -9.18 10.98 5.10
CA PHE A 182 -7.83 11.34 4.70
C PHE A 182 -7.82 12.46 3.65
N LEU A 183 -8.62 12.32 2.59
CA LEU A 183 -8.71 13.31 1.52
C LEU A 183 -9.23 14.65 2.03
N HIS A 184 -10.20 14.62 2.95
CA HIS A 184 -10.68 15.83 3.62
C HIS A 184 -9.57 16.51 4.43
N ALA A 185 -8.85 15.75 5.26
CA ALA A 185 -7.76 16.26 6.10
C ALA A 185 -6.54 16.75 5.29
N ARG A 186 -6.33 16.24 4.08
CA ARG A 186 -5.20 16.58 3.21
C ARG A 186 -5.60 17.43 2.01
N HIS A 187 -6.81 17.97 2.01
CA HIS A 187 -7.34 18.77 0.90
C HIS A 187 -6.37 19.89 0.48
N GLU A 188 -5.96 20.73 1.43
CA GLU A 188 -5.05 21.85 1.17
C GLU A 188 -3.68 21.38 0.64
N GLN A 189 -3.14 20.29 1.18
CA GLN A 189 -1.89 19.71 0.70
C GLN A 189 -2.00 19.25 -0.76
N ILE A 190 -3.11 18.61 -1.14
CA ILE A 190 -3.36 18.11 -2.49
C ILE A 190 -3.48 19.28 -3.48
N GLU A 191 -4.22 20.34 -3.10
CA GLU A 191 -4.36 21.56 -3.91
C GLU A 191 -3.02 22.31 -4.06
N ASP A 192 -2.24 22.46 -2.98
CA ASP A 192 -0.89 23.06 -3.05
C ASP A 192 0.00 22.27 -4.01
N ARG A 193 0.00 20.96 -3.92
CA ARG A 193 0.79 20.09 -4.80
C ARG A 193 0.38 20.25 -6.27
N ALA A 194 -0.92 20.34 -6.56
CA ALA A 194 -1.41 20.61 -7.91
C ALA A 194 -0.91 21.97 -8.41
N THR A 195 -1.04 23.01 -7.60
CA THR A 195 -0.61 24.37 -7.92
C THR A 195 0.91 24.47 -8.14
N ARG A 196 1.70 23.72 -7.38
CA ARG A 196 3.17 23.67 -7.51
C ARG A 196 3.66 22.77 -8.63
N GLY A 197 2.76 22.15 -9.41
CA GLY A 197 3.08 21.36 -10.59
C GLY A 197 3.58 19.94 -10.29
N PHE A 198 3.17 19.34 -9.17
CA PHE A 198 3.40 17.92 -8.88
C PHE A 198 2.39 16.99 -9.54
N VAL A 199 1.28 17.54 -10.06
CA VAL A 199 0.37 16.80 -10.94
C VAL A 199 0.89 16.87 -12.37
N ARG A 200 1.21 15.70 -12.95
CA ARG A 200 1.89 15.59 -14.22
C ARG A 200 1.29 14.50 -15.10
N ASP A 201 1.61 14.53 -16.39
CA ASP A 201 1.32 13.42 -17.31
C ASP A 201 2.28 12.26 -17.03
N CYS A 202 1.96 11.47 -15.99
CA CYS A 202 2.75 10.38 -15.43
C CYS A 202 2.68 9.11 -16.30
N HIS A 203 3.14 7.97 -15.75
CA HIS A 203 2.97 6.66 -16.35
C HIS A 203 1.52 6.13 -16.20
N GLY A 204 0.93 6.31 -15.01
CA GLY A 204 -0.43 5.90 -14.65
C GLY A 204 -0.56 4.46 -14.17
N ASP A 205 0.32 3.55 -14.63
CA ASP A 205 0.38 2.14 -14.22
C ASP A 205 1.83 1.71 -13.94
N LEU A 206 2.54 2.48 -13.10
CA LEU A 206 3.95 2.25 -12.76
C LEU A 206 4.08 1.06 -11.81
N ARG A 207 4.17 -0.15 -12.38
CA ARG A 207 4.18 -1.44 -11.69
C ARG A 207 5.51 -2.16 -11.83
N ALA A 208 5.82 -3.06 -10.90
CA ALA A 208 7.06 -3.84 -10.92
C ALA A 208 7.20 -4.72 -12.19
N GLU A 209 6.10 -5.23 -12.74
CA GLU A 209 6.11 -6.00 -13.99
C GLU A 209 6.43 -5.15 -15.22
N HIS A 210 6.20 -3.84 -15.16
CA HIS A 210 6.46 -2.91 -16.26
C HIS A 210 7.86 -2.29 -16.23
N VAL A 211 8.68 -2.58 -15.22
CA VAL A 211 10.07 -2.10 -15.08
C VAL A 211 11.03 -3.19 -15.57
N ILE A 212 11.78 -2.92 -16.62
CA ILE A 212 12.79 -3.81 -17.21
C ILE A 212 14.18 -3.36 -16.76
N LEU A 213 15.02 -4.32 -16.36
CA LEU A 213 16.36 -4.10 -15.83
C LEU A 213 17.37 -4.96 -16.63
N GLU A 214 17.99 -4.36 -17.64
CA GLU A 214 18.99 -5.01 -18.50
C GLU A 214 20.34 -4.31 -18.36
N GLY A 215 21.31 -4.97 -17.71
CA GLY A 215 22.59 -4.34 -17.38
C GLY A 215 22.39 -3.13 -16.45
N ASP A 216 22.89 -1.98 -16.88
CA ASP A 216 22.72 -0.70 -16.18
C ASP A 216 21.48 0.09 -16.66
N SER A 217 20.75 -0.44 -17.64
CA SER A 217 19.56 0.23 -18.21
C SER A 217 18.31 -0.07 -17.38
N VAL A 218 17.49 0.97 -17.22
CA VAL A 218 16.14 0.88 -16.66
C VAL A 218 15.19 1.39 -17.74
N GLU A 219 14.26 0.56 -18.15
CA GLU A 219 13.18 0.92 -19.07
C GLU A 219 11.84 0.66 -18.40
N VAL A 220 10.84 1.53 -18.59
CA VAL A 220 9.48 1.33 -18.09
C VAL A 220 8.51 1.42 -19.27
N TYR A 221 7.67 0.39 -19.43
CA TYR A 221 6.75 0.25 -20.55
C TYR A 221 5.30 0.13 -20.11
N ASP A 222 4.39 0.15 -21.07
CA ASP A 222 2.93 -0.04 -20.90
C ASP A 222 2.26 1.08 -20.09
N SER A 223 2.62 2.37 -20.42
CA SER A 223 1.91 3.54 -19.89
C SER A 223 0.45 3.51 -20.35
N LEU A 224 -0.46 4.05 -19.53
CA LEU A 224 -1.89 4.14 -19.86
C LEU A 224 -2.12 5.10 -21.02
N GLU A 225 -2.31 4.62 -22.24
CA GLU A 225 -2.51 5.43 -23.44
C GLU A 225 -3.97 5.87 -23.65
N PHE A 226 -4.93 5.09 -23.20
CA PHE A 226 -6.34 5.23 -23.56
C PHE A 226 -7.08 6.34 -22.80
N ASP A 227 -6.59 6.79 -21.63
CA ASP A 227 -7.20 7.86 -20.85
C ASP A 227 -6.16 8.75 -20.18
N ALA A 228 -6.05 9.98 -20.62
CA ALA A 228 -5.14 10.98 -20.06
C ALA A 228 -5.50 11.35 -18.60
N ALA A 229 -6.75 11.24 -18.17
CA ALA A 229 -7.16 11.55 -16.81
C ALA A 229 -6.56 10.53 -15.81
N LEU A 230 -6.38 9.28 -16.22
CA LEU A 230 -5.78 8.23 -15.37
C LEU A 230 -4.27 8.37 -15.19
N ARG A 231 -3.59 9.17 -15.99
CA ARG A 231 -2.15 9.42 -15.88
C ARG A 231 -1.79 10.86 -15.52
N ARG A 232 -2.73 11.82 -15.64
CA ARG A 232 -2.55 13.19 -15.11
C ARG A 232 -2.83 13.21 -13.62
N ILE A 233 -1.87 12.69 -12.87
CA ILE A 233 -1.96 12.41 -11.44
C ILE A 233 -0.77 13.02 -10.71
N ASP A 234 -0.88 13.10 -9.39
CA ASP A 234 0.26 13.44 -8.55
C ASP A 234 1.39 12.40 -8.74
N VAL A 235 2.64 12.86 -8.88
CA VAL A 235 3.81 11.99 -8.98
C VAL A 235 3.91 11.01 -7.80
N SER A 236 3.37 11.38 -6.63
CA SER A 236 3.23 10.49 -5.49
C SER A 236 2.30 9.31 -5.79
N ALA A 237 1.18 9.54 -6.48
CA ALA A 237 0.24 8.49 -6.86
C ALA A 237 0.79 7.53 -7.92
N ASP A 238 1.72 8.00 -8.75
CA ASP A 238 2.42 7.17 -9.73
C ASP A 238 3.47 6.28 -9.04
N LEU A 239 4.37 6.88 -8.24
CA LEU A 239 5.36 6.15 -7.44
C LEU A 239 4.72 5.14 -6.48
N ALA A 240 3.58 5.49 -5.89
CA ALA A 240 2.85 4.68 -4.93
C ALA A 240 2.44 3.30 -5.49
N PHE A 241 2.23 3.18 -6.79
CA PHE A 241 1.87 1.91 -7.41
C PHE A 241 3.05 0.92 -7.33
N LEU A 242 4.26 1.38 -7.65
CA LEU A 242 5.47 0.56 -7.54
C LEU A 242 5.79 0.22 -6.08
N VAL A 243 5.62 1.17 -5.16
CA VAL A 243 5.76 0.93 -3.72
C VAL A 243 4.76 -0.14 -3.25
N MET A 244 3.50 -0.05 -3.67
CA MET A 244 2.45 -1.03 -3.35
C MET A 244 2.83 -2.43 -3.86
N ASP A 245 3.30 -2.56 -5.10
CA ASP A 245 3.71 -3.85 -5.68
C ASP A 245 4.86 -4.49 -4.90
N LEU A 246 5.89 -3.71 -4.52
CA LEU A 246 7.01 -4.21 -3.71
C LEU A 246 6.55 -4.69 -2.32
N VAL A 247 5.65 -3.93 -1.67
CA VAL A 247 5.07 -4.34 -0.38
C VAL A 247 4.20 -5.59 -0.54
N ALA A 248 3.43 -5.71 -1.63
CA ALA A 248 2.63 -6.89 -1.96
C ALA A 248 3.49 -8.15 -2.10
N ALA A 249 4.67 -8.01 -2.70
CA ALA A 249 5.65 -9.08 -2.85
C ALA A 249 6.45 -9.38 -1.56
N GLY A 250 6.15 -8.71 -0.43
CA GLY A 250 6.91 -8.86 0.83
C GLY A 250 8.30 -8.23 0.81
N ALA A 251 8.61 -7.42 -0.21
CA ALA A 251 9.92 -6.77 -0.40
C ALA A 251 9.97 -5.37 0.25
N GLU A 252 9.63 -5.28 1.53
CA GLU A 252 9.49 -4.00 2.25
C GLU A 252 10.80 -3.20 2.32
N GLU A 253 11.94 -3.87 2.46
CA GLU A 253 13.25 -3.22 2.44
C GLU A 253 13.55 -2.58 1.09
N LEU A 254 13.15 -3.24 0.00
CA LEU A 254 13.29 -2.68 -1.35
C LEU A 254 12.35 -1.48 -1.57
N ALA A 255 11.12 -1.54 -1.04
CA ALA A 255 10.21 -0.41 -1.08
C ALA A 255 10.77 0.79 -0.29
N ALA A 256 11.35 0.56 0.88
CA ALA A 256 12.00 1.61 1.68
C ALA A 256 13.22 2.20 0.96
N ALA A 257 14.06 1.35 0.33
CA ALA A 257 15.20 1.79 -0.47
C ALA A 257 14.75 2.63 -1.69
N LEU A 258 13.69 2.19 -2.41
CA LEU A 258 13.12 2.94 -3.53
C LEU A 258 12.68 4.34 -3.11
N ILE A 259 11.95 4.46 -2.00
CA ILE A 259 11.44 5.75 -1.50
C ILE A 259 12.61 6.68 -1.14
N SER A 260 13.58 6.19 -0.36
CA SER A 260 14.76 6.98 0.06
C SER A 260 15.62 7.43 -1.12
N GLU A 261 15.83 6.54 -2.10
CA GLU A 261 16.62 6.88 -3.30
C GLU A 261 15.86 7.82 -4.24
N TYR A 262 14.52 7.73 -4.30
CA TYR A 262 13.68 8.67 -5.05
C TYR A 262 13.80 10.10 -4.49
N GLU A 263 13.71 10.26 -3.16
CA GLU A 263 13.95 11.53 -2.47
C GLU A 263 15.38 12.05 -2.73
N SER A 264 16.38 11.19 -2.58
CA SER A 264 17.80 11.52 -2.81
C SER A 264 18.07 11.95 -4.26
N ALA A 265 17.29 11.43 -5.21
CA ALA A 265 17.33 11.83 -6.62
C ALA A 265 16.57 13.13 -6.92
N GLY A 266 16.02 13.80 -5.91
CA GLY A 266 15.26 15.04 -6.03
C GLY A 266 13.79 14.84 -6.41
N GLY A 267 13.24 13.66 -6.23
CA GLY A 267 11.81 13.40 -6.30
C GLY A 267 11.08 13.88 -5.05
N ASP A 268 9.84 14.31 -5.20
CA ASP A 268 8.97 14.75 -4.10
C ASP A 268 7.68 13.93 -4.12
N HIS A 269 7.52 13.06 -3.14
CA HIS A 269 6.31 12.25 -2.99
C HIS A 269 5.30 12.83 -1.98
N GLY A 270 5.47 14.08 -1.54
CA GLY A 270 4.53 14.76 -0.66
C GLY A 270 4.47 14.24 0.77
N GLY A 271 5.51 13.53 1.22
CA GLY A 271 5.56 12.90 2.54
C GLY A 271 5.01 11.46 2.55
N ARG A 272 5.48 10.67 3.52
CA ARG A 272 5.16 9.24 3.63
C ARG A 272 3.65 8.97 3.80
N SER A 273 2.95 9.82 4.54
CA SER A 273 1.50 9.69 4.76
C SER A 273 0.73 9.73 3.43
N LEU A 274 1.00 10.71 2.57
CA LEU A 274 0.36 10.84 1.26
C LEU A 274 0.74 9.68 0.33
N LEU A 275 2.02 9.31 0.29
CA LEU A 275 2.50 8.19 -0.51
C LEU A 275 1.81 6.88 -0.15
N PHE A 276 1.71 6.56 1.16
CA PHE A 276 1.05 5.33 1.61
C PHE A 276 -0.48 5.38 1.45
N PHE A 277 -1.09 6.55 1.50
CA PHE A 277 -2.50 6.71 1.13
C PHE A 277 -2.73 6.31 -0.34
N TYR A 278 -1.92 6.85 -1.25
CA TYR A 278 -2.02 6.46 -2.66
C TYR A 278 -1.68 4.99 -2.87
N ALA A 279 -0.71 4.42 -2.17
CA ALA A 279 -0.40 2.99 -2.24
C ALA A 279 -1.58 2.12 -1.77
N ALA A 280 -2.26 2.51 -0.69
CA ALA A 280 -3.49 1.84 -0.24
C ALA A 280 -4.61 1.95 -1.28
N TYR A 281 -4.79 3.11 -1.89
CA TYR A 281 -5.74 3.31 -2.97
C TYR A 281 -5.41 2.44 -4.20
N ARG A 282 -4.13 2.35 -4.60
CA ARG A 282 -3.69 1.48 -5.71
C ARG A 282 -3.95 0.00 -5.42
N ALA A 283 -3.79 -0.45 -4.18
CA ALA A 283 -4.19 -1.81 -3.79
C ALA A 283 -5.70 -2.03 -3.96
N TRP A 284 -6.55 -1.06 -3.62
CA TRP A 284 -7.99 -1.12 -3.90
C TRP A 284 -8.31 -1.11 -5.40
N VAL A 285 -7.54 -0.39 -6.23
CA VAL A 285 -7.66 -0.47 -7.70
C VAL A 285 -7.37 -1.89 -8.18
N ARG A 286 -6.33 -2.55 -7.65
CA ARG A 286 -6.01 -3.94 -7.98
C ARG A 286 -7.11 -4.91 -7.53
N ALA A 287 -7.64 -4.72 -6.32
CA ALA A 287 -8.80 -5.50 -5.84
C ALA A 287 -10.00 -5.35 -6.78
N LYS A 288 -10.29 -4.12 -7.24
CA LYS A 288 -11.36 -3.87 -8.22
C LYS A 288 -11.14 -4.62 -9.53
N VAL A 289 -9.94 -4.53 -10.10
CA VAL A 289 -9.60 -5.21 -11.37
C VAL A 289 -9.76 -6.73 -11.23
N ALA A 290 -9.31 -7.31 -10.11
CA ALA A 290 -9.49 -8.73 -9.83
C ALA A 290 -10.98 -9.13 -9.69
N CYS A 291 -11.79 -8.31 -9.03
CA CYS A 291 -13.24 -8.50 -8.91
C CYS A 291 -13.94 -8.44 -10.29
N LEU A 292 -13.62 -7.45 -11.12
CA LEU A 292 -14.19 -7.32 -12.46
C LEU A 292 -13.83 -8.52 -13.34
N ARG A 293 -12.56 -8.95 -13.29
CA ARG A 293 -12.11 -10.18 -13.98
C ARG A 293 -12.89 -11.41 -13.50
N ALA A 294 -13.15 -11.55 -12.19
CA ALA A 294 -13.98 -12.61 -11.67
C ALA A 294 -15.41 -12.57 -12.22
N GLY A 295 -15.97 -11.37 -12.42
CA GLY A 295 -17.30 -11.17 -12.98
C GLY A 295 -17.45 -11.71 -14.41
N GLU A 296 -16.39 -11.66 -15.21
CA GLU A 296 -16.35 -12.15 -16.60
C GLU A 296 -16.17 -13.68 -16.70
N LEU A 297 -15.74 -14.34 -15.63
CA LEU A 297 -15.45 -15.78 -15.62
C LEU A 297 -16.67 -16.62 -15.21
N PRO A 298 -16.74 -17.89 -15.68
CA PRO A 298 -17.70 -18.87 -15.18
C PRO A 298 -17.58 -19.03 -13.65
N PRO A 299 -18.67 -19.39 -12.92
CA PRO A 299 -18.64 -19.48 -11.47
C PRO A 299 -17.52 -20.35 -10.88
N GLY A 300 -17.16 -21.44 -11.54
CA GLY A 300 -16.10 -22.37 -11.09
C GLY A 300 -14.68 -21.81 -11.20
N GLU A 301 -14.46 -20.76 -11.97
CA GLU A 301 -13.15 -20.15 -12.22
C GLU A 301 -12.93 -18.85 -11.42
N ARG A 302 -13.94 -18.37 -10.67
CA ARG A 302 -13.92 -17.10 -9.93
C ARG A 302 -13.08 -17.13 -8.65
N THR A 303 -12.81 -18.31 -8.10
CA THR A 303 -12.16 -18.48 -6.80
C THR A 303 -10.79 -17.79 -6.73
N HIS A 304 -9.95 -17.96 -7.74
CA HIS A 304 -8.61 -17.40 -7.77
C HIS A 304 -8.62 -15.84 -7.80
N PRO A 305 -9.32 -15.18 -8.75
CA PRO A 305 -9.32 -13.72 -8.79
C PRO A 305 -10.04 -13.09 -7.59
N LEU A 306 -11.04 -13.74 -6.98
CA LEU A 306 -11.65 -13.24 -5.74
C LEU A 306 -10.71 -13.37 -4.53
N ALA A 307 -9.89 -14.42 -4.48
CA ALA A 307 -8.85 -14.55 -3.45
C ALA A 307 -7.76 -13.48 -3.63
N GLU A 308 -7.36 -13.19 -4.87
CA GLU A 308 -6.45 -12.09 -5.20
C GLU A 308 -7.03 -10.74 -4.75
N ALA A 309 -8.31 -10.48 -5.01
CA ALA A 309 -9.01 -9.27 -4.57
C ALA A 309 -8.96 -9.10 -3.06
N ARG A 310 -9.17 -10.19 -2.30
CA ARG A 310 -9.09 -10.17 -0.84
C ARG A 310 -7.68 -9.87 -0.34
N GLN A 311 -6.66 -10.45 -0.93
CA GLN A 311 -5.26 -10.17 -0.60
C GLN A 311 -4.91 -8.69 -0.80
N PHE A 312 -5.38 -8.08 -1.90
CA PHE A 312 -5.20 -6.65 -2.12
C PHE A 312 -6.00 -5.78 -1.13
N ALA A 313 -7.19 -6.19 -0.71
CA ALA A 313 -7.94 -5.48 0.34
C ALA A 313 -7.20 -5.52 1.69
N GLU A 314 -6.63 -6.66 2.08
CA GLU A 314 -5.80 -6.81 3.28
C GLU A 314 -4.52 -5.97 3.20
N LEU A 315 -3.85 -5.95 2.04
CA LEU A 315 -2.71 -5.07 1.79
C LEU A 315 -3.09 -3.59 1.89
N ALA A 316 -4.20 -3.19 1.29
CA ALA A 316 -4.71 -1.82 1.34
C ALA A 316 -4.92 -1.36 2.78
N ARG A 317 -5.49 -2.22 3.64
CA ARG A 317 -5.67 -1.94 5.07
C ARG A 317 -4.33 -1.72 5.78
N ARG A 318 -3.33 -2.57 5.52
CA ARG A 318 -1.96 -2.41 6.07
C ARG A 318 -1.33 -1.09 5.64
N LEU A 319 -1.45 -0.72 4.36
CA LEU A 319 -0.93 0.54 3.84
C LEU A 319 -1.68 1.75 4.39
N ALA A 320 -3.00 1.64 4.62
CA ALA A 320 -3.79 2.68 5.28
C ALA A 320 -3.34 2.95 6.72
N TRP A 321 -2.89 1.91 7.45
CA TRP A 321 -2.27 2.10 8.77
C TRP A 321 -0.99 2.93 8.68
N ARG A 322 -0.14 2.70 7.69
CA ARG A 322 1.07 3.51 7.43
C ARG A 322 0.73 4.94 7.01
N ALA A 323 -0.34 5.13 6.26
CA ALA A 323 -0.82 6.43 5.82
C ALA A 323 -1.30 7.32 6.98
N ARG A 324 -1.73 6.75 8.12
CA ARG A 324 -2.10 7.49 9.33
C ARG A 324 -0.92 8.19 10.02
N GLY A 325 0.30 8.09 9.46
CA GLY A 325 1.46 8.86 9.91
C GLY A 325 2.29 8.19 11.01
N GLY A 326 2.12 6.89 11.23
CA GLY A 326 2.95 6.11 12.15
C GLY A 326 2.84 6.54 13.61
N PRO A 327 1.62 6.63 14.19
CA PRO A 327 1.46 7.03 15.58
C PRO A 327 2.06 6.01 16.54
N VAL A 328 2.54 6.45 17.69
CA VAL A 328 2.81 5.55 18.81
C VAL A 328 1.49 5.30 19.54
N ILE A 329 0.97 4.08 19.42
CA ILE A 329 -0.29 3.67 20.06
C ILE A 329 0.04 2.88 21.32
N VAL A 330 -0.44 3.38 22.44
CA VAL A 330 -0.29 2.75 23.76
C VAL A 330 -1.58 2.04 24.11
N ILE A 331 -1.56 0.70 24.14
CA ILE A 331 -2.67 -0.09 24.68
C ILE A 331 -2.45 -0.27 26.17
N CYS A 332 -3.31 0.34 26.99
CA CYS A 332 -3.21 0.36 28.45
C CYS A 332 -4.46 -0.19 29.14
N GLY A 333 -4.40 -0.32 30.47
CA GLY A 333 -5.48 -0.84 31.30
C GLY A 333 -5.03 -1.94 32.27
N ALA A 334 -5.88 -2.36 33.22
CA ALA A 334 -5.57 -3.40 34.21
C ALA A 334 -5.30 -4.77 33.56
N SER A 335 -4.73 -5.69 34.31
CA SER A 335 -4.55 -7.07 33.88
C SER A 335 -5.89 -7.73 33.53
N ALA A 336 -5.87 -8.63 32.53
CA ALA A 336 -7.03 -9.35 32.01
C ALA A 336 -8.12 -8.48 31.32
N THR A 337 -7.87 -7.18 31.05
CA THR A 337 -8.79 -6.35 30.26
C THR A 337 -8.77 -6.64 28.76
N GLY A 338 -7.84 -7.46 28.24
CA GLY A 338 -7.80 -7.83 26.81
C GLY A 338 -6.72 -7.14 25.99
N LYS A 339 -5.87 -6.30 26.59
CA LYS A 339 -4.79 -5.55 25.92
C LYS A 339 -3.98 -6.36 24.90
N THR A 340 -3.36 -7.45 25.38
CA THR A 340 -2.46 -8.27 24.56
C THR A 340 -3.17 -8.86 23.35
N LYS A 341 -4.42 -9.35 23.50
CA LYS A 341 -5.19 -9.86 22.36
C LYS A 341 -5.52 -8.78 21.34
N LEU A 342 -5.91 -7.59 21.81
CA LEU A 342 -6.14 -6.45 20.95
C LEU A 342 -4.81 -6.03 20.27
N GLY A 343 -3.73 -5.96 21.04
CA GLY A 343 -2.40 -5.59 20.52
C GLY A 343 -1.91 -6.51 19.42
N GLU A 344 -1.95 -7.82 19.66
CA GLU A 344 -1.59 -8.84 18.67
C GLU A 344 -2.45 -8.74 17.41
N HIS A 345 -3.76 -8.50 17.57
CA HIS A 345 -4.68 -8.35 16.45
C HIS A 345 -4.38 -7.08 15.64
N VAL A 346 -4.17 -5.93 16.30
CA VAL A 346 -3.78 -4.70 15.62
C VAL A 346 -2.45 -4.87 14.87
N VAL A 347 -1.45 -5.50 15.49
CA VAL A 347 -0.15 -5.77 14.86
C VAL A 347 -0.27 -6.66 13.63
N SER A 348 -1.09 -7.73 13.71
CA SER A 348 -1.28 -8.64 12.56
C SER A 348 -1.85 -7.95 11.33
N ILE A 349 -2.61 -6.86 11.54
CA ILE A 349 -3.25 -6.09 10.46
C ILE A 349 -2.40 -4.89 10.04
N SER A 350 -1.88 -4.12 11.03
CA SER A 350 -1.13 -2.89 10.76
C SER A 350 0.31 -3.12 10.32
N GLY A 351 0.92 -4.21 10.78
CA GLY A 351 2.35 -4.46 10.65
C GLY A 351 3.22 -3.54 11.51
N LEU A 352 2.64 -2.83 12.49
CA LEU A 352 3.40 -1.99 13.41
C LEU A 352 4.31 -2.83 14.31
N PRO A 353 5.52 -2.37 14.63
CA PRO A 353 6.37 -2.98 15.65
C PRO A 353 5.64 -3.07 17.00
N TYR A 354 5.73 -4.25 17.63
CA TYR A 354 5.07 -4.54 18.91
C TYR A 354 6.05 -4.48 20.07
N LEU A 355 5.82 -3.57 21.01
CA LEU A 355 6.63 -3.37 22.20
C LEU A 355 5.82 -3.78 23.44
N ASN A 356 6.17 -4.91 24.05
CA ASN A 356 5.48 -5.42 25.23
C ASN A 356 6.30 -5.18 26.47
N SER A 357 5.68 -4.64 27.53
CA SER A 357 6.34 -4.28 28.79
C SER A 357 6.94 -5.47 29.54
N ASP A 358 6.32 -6.64 29.48
CA ASP A 358 6.84 -7.81 30.16
C ASP A 358 8.09 -8.35 29.47
N VAL A 359 8.14 -8.29 28.13
CA VAL A 359 9.32 -8.67 27.34
C VAL A 359 10.48 -7.71 27.63
N VAL A 360 10.24 -6.38 27.57
CA VAL A 360 11.28 -5.38 27.85
C VAL A 360 11.79 -5.50 29.27
N ARG A 361 10.91 -5.70 30.25
CA ARG A 361 11.27 -5.94 31.66
C ARG A 361 12.21 -7.14 31.83
N LYS A 362 11.87 -8.27 31.23
CA LYS A 362 12.68 -9.49 31.27
C LYS A 362 14.06 -9.25 30.66
N GLN A 363 14.13 -8.58 29.50
CA GLN A 363 15.40 -8.21 28.86
C GLN A 363 16.26 -7.31 29.75
N LEU A 364 15.68 -6.30 30.40
CA LEU A 364 16.41 -5.46 31.37
C LEU A 364 16.91 -6.23 32.60
N ALA A 365 16.17 -7.26 33.03
CA ALA A 365 16.58 -8.15 34.10
C ALA A 365 17.57 -9.27 33.67
N GLY A 366 18.00 -9.29 32.37
CA GLY A 366 18.89 -10.30 31.84
C GLY A 366 18.26 -11.68 31.69
N LEU A 367 16.93 -11.75 31.54
CA LEU A 367 16.14 -12.98 31.43
C LEU A 367 15.69 -13.22 29.98
N ALA A 368 15.57 -14.48 29.59
CA ALA A 368 14.91 -14.87 28.36
C ALA A 368 13.38 -14.63 28.45
N PRO A 369 12.68 -14.37 27.34
CA PRO A 369 11.26 -14.08 27.32
C PRO A 369 10.37 -15.14 27.97
N GLU A 370 10.77 -16.42 27.93
CA GLU A 370 10.06 -17.57 28.48
C GLU A 370 10.29 -17.76 29.98
N GLN A 371 11.34 -17.14 30.53
CA GLN A 371 11.68 -17.26 31.96
C GLN A 371 10.72 -16.43 32.82
N ARG A 372 10.35 -16.97 33.98
CA ARG A 372 9.57 -16.23 34.95
C ARG A 372 10.40 -15.14 35.61
N ALA A 373 9.89 -13.93 35.62
CA ALA A 373 10.57 -12.80 36.25
C ALA A 373 10.49 -12.91 37.79
N PRO A 374 11.61 -12.68 38.52
CA PRO A 374 11.60 -12.62 39.97
C PRO A 374 10.86 -11.38 40.49
N GLU A 375 10.43 -11.40 41.75
CA GLU A 375 9.67 -10.29 42.34
C GLU A 375 10.45 -8.95 42.30
N SER A 376 11.76 -8.99 42.37
CA SER A 376 12.64 -7.81 42.26
C SER A 376 12.52 -7.11 40.90
N ALA A 377 12.18 -7.82 39.83
CA ALA A 377 11.94 -7.25 38.51
C ALA A 377 10.66 -6.36 38.45
N TYR A 378 9.81 -6.43 39.47
CA TYR A 378 8.60 -5.61 39.61
C TYR A 378 8.76 -4.48 40.63
N SER A 379 10.00 -4.20 41.10
CA SER A 379 10.30 -3.01 41.92
C SER A 379 9.90 -1.72 41.18
N GLU A 380 9.68 -0.63 41.91
CA GLU A 380 9.32 0.67 41.31
C GLU A 380 10.41 1.17 40.37
N ASP A 381 11.70 1.07 40.80
CA ASP A 381 12.85 1.50 39.96
C ASP A 381 12.90 0.71 38.64
N MET A 382 12.78 -0.62 38.70
CA MET A 382 12.77 -1.46 37.49
C MET A 382 11.54 -1.14 36.63
N SER A 383 10.40 -0.82 37.23
CA SER A 383 9.20 -0.41 36.50
C SER A 383 9.43 0.90 35.76
N LEU A 384 9.94 1.93 36.43
CA LEU A 384 10.28 3.21 35.80
C LEU A 384 11.31 3.05 34.66
N GLN A 385 12.33 2.20 34.86
CA GLN A 385 13.30 1.90 33.83
C GLN A 385 12.66 1.19 32.63
N THR A 386 11.74 0.24 32.86
CA THR A 386 10.99 -0.46 31.79
C THR A 386 10.18 0.52 30.95
N TYR A 387 9.49 1.49 31.58
CA TYR A 387 8.67 2.46 30.85
C TYR A 387 9.52 3.49 30.09
N ARG A 388 10.67 3.91 30.63
CA ARG A 388 11.64 4.74 29.87
C ARG A 388 12.17 4.00 28.63
N GLU A 389 12.56 2.74 28.82
CA GLU A 389 13.06 1.91 27.71
C GLU A 389 11.99 1.70 26.63
N LEU A 390 10.72 1.47 27.00
CA LEU A 390 9.61 1.42 26.05
C LEU A 390 9.47 2.73 25.27
N GLY A 391 9.55 3.88 25.94
CA GLY A 391 9.51 5.19 25.29
C GLY A 391 10.65 5.40 24.29
N ALA A 392 11.88 5.09 24.70
CA ALA A 392 13.07 5.20 23.85
C ALA A 392 12.99 4.27 22.61
N ARG A 393 12.53 3.02 22.80
CA ARG A 393 12.33 2.10 21.68
C ARG A 393 11.23 2.57 20.72
N ALA A 394 10.14 3.11 21.25
CA ALA A 394 9.07 3.65 20.42
C ALA A 394 9.53 4.89 19.64
N ALA A 395 10.33 5.76 20.24
CA ALA A 395 10.93 6.94 19.60
C ALA A 395 11.89 6.55 18.45
N ALA A 396 12.56 5.41 18.57
CA ALA A 396 13.49 4.91 17.55
C ALA A 396 12.80 4.32 16.32
N VAL A 397 11.46 4.23 16.30
CA VAL A 397 10.69 3.66 15.17
C VAL A 397 9.94 4.76 14.42
N PRO A 398 10.48 5.28 13.30
CA PRO A 398 9.81 6.36 12.54
C PRO A 398 8.42 5.95 11.97
N ALA A 399 8.21 4.65 11.75
CA ALA A 399 6.94 4.12 11.23
C ALA A 399 5.84 4.02 12.30
N GLY A 400 6.11 4.45 13.55
CA GLY A 400 5.22 4.25 14.69
C GLY A 400 5.36 2.87 15.33
N ALA A 401 4.76 2.70 16.50
CA ALA A 401 4.82 1.45 17.26
C ALA A 401 3.54 1.20 18.05
N LEU A 402 3.25 -0.05 18.34
CA LEU A 402 2.23 -0.46 19.29
C LEU A 402 2.89 -0.85 20.61
N VAL A 403 2.53 -0.18 21.70
CA VAL A 403 3.06 -0.41 23.05
C VAL A 403 2.00 -1.06 23.92
N ASP A 404 2.23 -2.27 24.42
CA ASP A 404 1.34 -2.99 25.33
C ASP A 404 1.93 -2.99 26.76
N ALA A 405 1.29 -2.24 27.64
CA ALA A 405 1.65 -2.17 29.06
C ALA A 405 0.45 -1.79 29.91
N THR A 406 0.54 -1.98 31.22
CA THR A 406 -0.57 -1.59 32.12
C THR A 406 -0.74 -0.08 32.21
N PHE A 407 0.33 0.69 32.28
CA PHE A 407 0.36 2.15 32.44
C PHE A 407 -0.53 2.65 33.60
N ARG A 408 -0.64 1.86 34.67
CA ARG A 408 -1.58 2.10 35.76
C ARG A 408 -1.27 3.32 36.62
N ARG A 409 0.00 3.77 36.66
CA ARG A 409 0.45 4.90 37.45
C ARG A 409 0.87 6.08 36.56
N ARG A 410 0.55 7.29 37.01
CA ARG A 410 0.98 8.51 36.32
C ARG A 410 2.50 8.59 36.15
N ALA A 411 3.27 8.14 37.20
CA ALA A 411 4.72 8.11 37.16
C ALA A 411 5.26 7.23 36.00
N HIS A 412 4.62 6.09 35.70
CA HIS A 412 4.98 5.22 34.58
C HIS A 412 4.73 5.91 33.23
N ARG A 413 3.59 6.59 33.09
CA ARG A 413 3.22 7.33 31.88
C ARG A 413 4.15 8.51 31.65
N ALA A 414 4.52 9.23 32.73
CA ALA A 414 5.49 10.32 32.68
C ALA A 414 6.87 9.84 32.24
N ALA A 415 7.38 8.73 32.81
CA ALA A 415 8.67 8.15 32.45
C ALA A 415 8.71 7.68 30.98
N PHE A 416 7.60 7.17 30.46
CA PHE A 416 7.45 6.80 29.05
C PHE A 416 7.43 8.05 28.15
N ALA A 417 6.61 9.04 28.48
CA ALA A 417 6.45 10.25 27.67
C ALA A 417 7.75 11.07 27.58
N GLU A 418 8.51 11.16 28.70
CA GLU A 418 9.82 11.82 28.74
C GLU A 418 10.81 11.16 27.76
N ALA A 419 10.82 9.83 27.68
CA ALA A 419 11.74 9.10 26.81
C ALA A 419 11.26 8.99 25.34
N LEU A 420 9.94 9.13 25.11
CA LEU A 420 9.38 9.12 23.76
C LEU A 420 9.69 10.41 22.99
N GLU A 421 9.78 11.55 23.69
CA GLU A 421 9.96 12.88 23.08
C GLU A 421 8.94 13.19 21.98
N GLY A 422 7.70 12.67 22.13
CA GLY A 422 6.67 12.77 21.11
C GLY A 422 5.27 12.49 21.64
N GLU A 423 4.29 12.55 20.75
CA GLU A 423 2.90 12.23 21.05
C GLU A 423 2.69 10.71 21.11
N ALA A 424 1.91 10.24 22.10
CA ALA A 424 1.40 8.89 22.19
C ALA A 424 -0.11 8.91 22.29
N LEU A 425 -0.76 7.98 21.57
CA LEU A 425 -2.21 7.79 21.59
C LEU A 425 -2.57 6.66 22.54
N PHE A 426 -3.27 6.97 23.64
CA PHE A 426 -3.62 6.01 24.67
C PHE A 426 -4.97 5.37 24.39
N VAL A 427 -4.96 4.06 24.16
CA VAL A 427 -6.15 3.20 24.06
C VAL A 427 -6.35 2.48 25.38
N GLU A 428 -7.28 2.93 26.19
CA GLU A 428 -7.59 2.35 27.48
C GLU A 428 -8.57 1.18 27.33
N CYS A 429 -8.08 -0.05 27.55
CA CYS A 429 -8.88 -1.26 27.48
C CYS A 429 -9.77 -1.41 28.71
N LEU A 430 -11.07 -1.31 28.51
CA LEU A 430 -12.10 -1.41 29.55
C LEU A 430 -12.93 -2.70 29.38
N ALA A 431 -13.15 -3.43 30.47
CA ALA A 431 -14.07 -4.56 30.49
C ALA A 431 -14.84 -4.60 31.82
N PRO A 432 -16.08 -5.13 31.82
CA PRO A 432 -16.84 -5.37 33.08
C PRO A 432 -16.07 -6.25 34.06
N ALA A 433 -16.23 -6.01 35.36
CA ALA A 433 -15.52 -6.75 36.40
C ALA A 433 -15.68 -8.27 36.28
N ALA A 434 -16.90 -8.75 35.98
CA ALA A 434 -17.18 -10.16 35.76
C ALA A 434 -16.36 -10.76 34.59
N VAL A 435 -16.23 -10.04 33.47
CA VAL A 435 -15.45 -10.48 32.31
C VAL A 435 -13.96 -10.53 32.64
N VAL A 436 -13.45 -9.55 33.41
CA VAL A 436 -12.05 -9.53 33.85
C VAL A 436 -11.76 -10.72 34.77
N ALA A 437 -12.66 -11.01 35.73
CA ALA A 437 -12.52 -12.15 36.65
C ALA A 437 -12.53 -13.48 35.88
N GLU A 438 -13.47 -13.67 34.96
CA GLU A 438 -13.54 -14.88 34.12
C GLU A 438 -12.27 -15.09 33.31
N ARG A 439 -11.78 -14.01 32.63
CA ARG A 439 -10.55 -14.06 31.83
C ARG A 439 -9.31 -14.33 32.68
N ALA A 440 -9.23 -13.77 33.90
CA ALA A 440 -8.14 -14.03 34.82
C ALA A 440 -8.15 -15.49 35.31
N ALA A 441 -9.32 -16.03 35.68
CA ALA A 441 -9.47 -17.42 36.10
C ALA A 441 -9.10 -18.40 34.97
N ARG A 442 -9.54 -18.13 33.74
CA ARG A 442 -9.21 -18.97 32.55
C ARG A 442 -7.70 -18.97 32.25
N ARG A 443 -7.01 -17.81 32.40
CA ARG A 443 -5.55 -17.72 32.24
C ARG A 443 -4.78 -18.51 33.31
N GLN A 444 -5.30 -18.66 34.51
CA GLN A 444 -4.64 -19.47 35.55
C GLN A 444 -4.57 -20.96 35.18
N LEU A 445 -5.43 -21.42 34.29
CA LEU A 445 -5.48 -22.81 33.81
C LEU A 445 -4.58 -23.06 32.59
N ASP A 446 -4.01 -22.00 32.00
CA ASP A 446 -3.16 -22.10 30.83
C ASP A 446 -1.68 -22.32 31.23
N PRO A 447 -1.08 -23.49 30.89
CA PRO A 447 0.31 -23.82 31.22
C PRO A 447 1.32 -22.93 30.48
N ASP A 448 1.01 -22.40 29.28
CA ASP A 448 1.90 -21.60 28.42
C ASP A 448 1.76 -20.10 28.67
N ARG A 449 1.15 -19.68 29.76
CA ARG A 449 0.91 -18.28 30.08
C ARG A 449 2.22 -17.48 30.26
N VAL A 450 2.31 -16.35 29.59
CA VAL A 450 3.42 -15.39 29.73
C VAL A 450 3.21 -14.44 30.94
N SER A 451 1.97 -14.21 31.38
CA SER A 451 1.59 -13.26 32.44
C SER A 451 1.28 -13.96 33.77
N ASP A 452 1.83 -13.45 34.87
CA ASP A 452 1.64 -13.92 36.24
C ASP A 452 0.35 -13.39 36.91
N ALA A 453 -0.59 -12.78 36.14
CA ALA A 453 -1.78 -12.15 36.68
C ALA A 453 -2.79 -13.14 37.26
N THR A 454 -3.04 -13.03 38.58
CA THR A 454 -4.15 -13.72 39.30
C THR A 454 -5.41 -12.85 39.29
N VAL A 455 -6.57 -13.46 39.69
CA VAL A 455 -7.84 -12.72 39.84
C VAL A 455 -7.70 -11.58 40.87
N GLU A 456 -7.02 -11.85 41.98
CA GLU A 456 -6.77 -10.87 43.04
C GLU A 456 -5.87 -9.75 42.56
N LEU A 457 -4.83 -10.07 41.77
CA LEU A 457 -3.92 -9.07 41.21
C LEU A 457 -4.69 -8.19 40.22
N ALA A 458 -5.52 -8.75 39.35
CA ALA A 458 -6.32 -7.98 38.39
C ALA A 458 -7.29 -7.01 39.10
N ALA A 459 -7.96 -7.47 40.16
CA ALA A 459 -8.86 -6.66 40.97
C ALA A 459 -8.12 -5.50 41.67
N ARG A 460 -6.95 -5.78 42.28
CA ARG A 460 -6.10 -4.77 42.91
C ARG A 460 -5.60 -3.75 41.92
N GLN A 461 -5.08 -4.19 40.75
CA GLN A 461 -4.61 -3.28 39.72
C GLN A 461 -5.71 -2.35 39.18
N ARG A 462 -6.95 -2.87 39.10
CA ARG A 462 -8.09 -2.07 38.69
C ARG A 462 -8.42 -0.98 39.73
N ALA A 463 -8.36 -1.31 41.03
CA ALA A 463 -8.62 -0.37 42.11
C ALA A 463 -7.51 0.70 42.22
N GLU A 464 -6.27 0.35 41.91
CA GLU A 464 -5.10 1.21 41.95
C GLU A 464 -4.82 1.93 40.61
N PHE A 465 -5.68 1.80 39.59
CA PHE A 465 -5.47 2.43 38.31
C PHE A 465 -5.75 3.93 38.43
N GLU A 466 -4.70 4.73 38.24
CA GLU A 466 -4.79 6.19 38.26
C GLU A 466 -5.39 6.68 36.93
N PRO A 467 -6.45 7.50 36.94
CA PRO A 467 -7.04 8.06 35.73
C PRO A 467 -6.02 8.71 34.81
N LEU A 468 -6.31 8.73 33.51
CA LEU A 468 -5.44 9.32 32.48
C LEU A 468 -5.70 10.84 32.32
N ASP A 469 -5.91 11.56 33.43
CA ASP A 469 -6.29 12.99 33.42
C ASP A 469 -5.22 13.91 32.83
N GLU A 470 -3.98 13.47 32.80
CA GLU A 470 -2.86 14.20 32.18
C GLU A 470 -2.74 13.98 30.66
N VAL A 471 -3.44 13.00 30.10
CA VAL A 471 -3.47 12.75 28.67
C VAL A 471 -4.52 13.65 28.02
N ALA A 472 -4.17 14.31 26.94
CA ALA A 472 -5.12 15.16 26.22
C ALA A 472 -6.36 14.36 25.78
N PRO A 473 -7.58 14.90 25.89
CA PRO A 473 -8.82 14.15 25.59
C PRO A 473 -8.85 13.54 24.19
N ASP A 474 -8.24 14.18 23.22
CA ASP A 474 -8.13 13.72 21.83
C ASP A 474 -7.03 12.65 21.64
N ALA A 475 -6.10 12.52 22.60
CA ALA A 475 -5.08 11.46 22.64
C ALA A 475 -5.46 10.28 23.52
N HIS A 476 -6.67 10.26 24.13
CA HIS A 476 -7.19 9.19 24.98
C HIS A 476 -8.46 8.57 24.41
N PHE A 477 -8.46 7.27 24.22
CA PHE A 477 -9.59 6.52 23.70
C PHE A 477 -9.98 5.35 24.63
N PRO A 478 -11.10 5.46 25.36
CA PRO A 478 -11.62 4.36 26.16
C PRO A 478 -12.32 3.32 25.26
N LEU A 479 -11.72 2.13 25.16
CA LEU A 479 -12.20 1.05 24.29
C LEU A 479 -12.80 -0.11 25.10
N ARG A 480 -14.04 -0.49 24.78
CA ARG A 480 -14.71 -1.67 25.34
C ARG A 480 -14.17 -2.94 24.71
N THR A 481 -13.55 -3.81 25.52
CA THR A 481 -12.94 -5.07 25.07
C THR A 481 -13.80 -6.33 25.33
N ASP A 482 -15.03 -6.17 25.75
CA ASP A 482 -16.05 -7.24 25.88
C ASP A 482 -16.84 -7.48 24.57
N ARG A 483 -16.34 -6.97 23.45
CA ARG A 483 -16.82 -7.16 22.08
C ARG A 483 -15.85 -8.03 21.27
N THR A 484 -16.20 -8.37 20.05
CA THR A 484 -15.28 -9.07 19.12
C THR A 484 -14.06 -8.22 18.78
N LEU A 485 -12.94 -8.86 18.38
CA LEU A 485 -11.72 -8.14 18.01
C LEU A 485 -11.94 -7.24 16.79
N ASP A 486 -12.75 -7.68 15.83
CA ASP A 486 -13.05 -6.90 14.64
C ASP A 486 -13.87 -5.63 14.97
N GLU A 487 -14.84 -5.72 15.89
CA GLU A 487 -15.57 -4.55 16.39
C GLU A 487 -14.65 -3.58 17.12
N GLN A 488 -13.76 -4.09 17.99
CA GLN A 488 -12.77 -3.27 18.70
C GLN A 488 -11.83 -2.55 17.73
N LEU A 489 -11.37 -3.25 16.69
CA LEU A 489 -10.50 -2.68 15.69
C LEU A 489 -11.22 -1.61 14.85
N ALA A 490 -12.46 -1.87 14.45
CA ALA A 490 -13.26 -0.91 13.70
C ALA A 490 -13.52 0.39 14.49
N GLU A 491 -13.74 0.29 15.82
CA GLU A 491 -13.87 1.46 16.70
C GLU A 491 -12.54 2.24 16.81
N LEU A 492 -11.41 1.52 16.96
CA LEU A 492 -10.08 2.13 17.03
C LEU A 492 -9.73 2.84 15.72
N GLU A 493 -9.93 2.19 14.56
CA GLU A 493 -9.70 2.79 13.25
C GLU A 493 -10.59 4.02 13.05
N GLY A 494 -11.87 3.95 13.41
CA GLY A 494 -12.78 5.09 13.32
C GLY A 494 -12.36 6.28 14.18
N TRP A 495 -11.82 6.04 15.39
CA TRP A 495 -11.26 7.09 16.23
C TRP A 495 -10.00 7.71 15.62
N LEU A 496 -9.08 6.89 15.11
CA LEU A 496 -7.88 7.37 14.42
C LEU A 496 -8.22 8.21 13.17
N ASP A 497 -9.21 7.78 12.40
CA ASP A 497 -9.67 8.50 11.20
C ASP A 497 -10.33 9.85 11.57
N GLY A 498 -11.08 9.90 12.68
CA GLY A 498 -11.64 11.14 13.23
C GLY A 498 -10.57 12.16 13.61
N ARG A 499 -9.43 11.70 14.12
CA ARG A 499 -8.28 12.57 14.44
C ARG A 499 -7.64 13.21 13.22
N LEU A 500 -7.61 12.50 12.08
CA LEU A 500 -7.11 13.09 10.82
C LEU A 500 -7.92 14.33 10.45
N VAL A 501 -9.23 14.30 10.66
CA VAL A 501 -10.14 15.43 10.33
C VAL A 501 -10.04 16.57 11.35
N SER A 502 -9.88 16.25 12.64
CA SER A 502 -9.86 17.24 13.72
C SER A 502 -8.52 17.97 13.87
N GLY A 503 -7.43 17.31 13.48
CA GLY A 503 -6.06 17.79 13.61
C GLY A 503 -5.59 18.63 12.43
N GLY A 504 -6.41 19.50 11.85
CA GLY A 504 -6.17 20.32 10.65
C GLY A 504 -4.91 21.18 10.60
N ASP A 505 -3.92 20.93 11.46
CA ASP A 505 -2.55 21.45 11.34
C ASP A 505 -1.58 20.26 11.38
N GLY A 506 -1.09 19.90 10.19
CA GLY A 506 -0.30 18.72 9.90
C GLY A 506 1.09 18.66 10.51
N SER A 507 1.21 18.78 11.82
CA SER A 507 2.47 18.52 12.55
C SER A 507 2.57 17.11 13.11
N LEU A 508 2.17 16.09 12.32
CA LEU A 508 2.75 14.76 12.45
C LEU A 508 4.11 14.82 11.72
N ARG A 509 5.17 14.65 12.47
CA ARG A 509 6.59 14.85 12.14
C ARG A 509 6.98 14.53 10.70
N PRO A 510 7.96 15.28 10.10
CA PRO A 510 8.51 15.03 8.77
C PRO A 510 9.16 13.66 8.62
#